data_a89a301970e15fbb8a310d48e80df940
#
_entry.id   a89a301970e15fbb8a310d48e80df940
#
_cell.length_a   1.000
_cell.length_b   1.000
_cell.length_c   1.000
_cell.angle_alpha   90.00
_cell.angle_beta   90.00
_cell.angle_gamma   90.00
#
_symmetry.space_group_name_H-M   'P 1'
#
loop_
_entity.id
_entity.type
_entity.pdbx_description
1 polymer ?
#
loop_
_entity_poly.entity_id
_entity_poly.type
_entity_poly.pdbx_seq_one_letter_code
_entity_poly.pdbx_strand_id
1 'polypeptide(L)'
;MRRLGEAVGIRAPSLYRHFRDKAAVETALMETGFDELRAALDAGFARDGESLATLGGVLREFARSQPHLYRLLTTGRLPRERLRPGVESRAAAPLMRVTRGNANLARSIWAFTHGMIILELDDRFPPGADLDAAWAAGLAAFASIIPVITQVEIEADQ
;
A
#
# COMPACT_ATOMS: atom_id res chain seq x y z
N MET A 1 -21.01 6.14 13.23
CA MET A 1 -21.07 7.62 13.07
C MET A 1 -20.88 8.38 14.38
N ARG A 2 -21.60 8.09 15.49
CA ARG A 2 -21.40 8.80 16.78
C ARG A 2 -19.96 8.64 17.30
N ARG A 3 -19.45 7.40 17.40
CA ARG A 3 -18.06 7.13 17.81
C ARG A 3 -16.99 7.74 16.87
N LEU A 4 -17.31 7.83 15.57
CA LEU A 4 -16.40 8.49 14.60
C LEU A 4 -16.38 10.01 14.83
N GLY A 5 -17.55 10.63 15.05
CA GLY A 5 -17.63 12.05 15.40
C GLY A 5 -16.86 12.39 16.68
N GLU A 6 -17.02 11.55 17.72
CA GLU A 6 -16.29 11.67 18.99
C GLU A 6 -14.77 11.61 18.78
N ALA A 7 -14.30 10.67 17.93
CA ALA A 7 -12.87 10.49 17.64
C ALA A 7 -12.22 11.67 16.90
N VAL A 8 -12.98 12.41 16.09
CA VAL A 8 -12.49 13.57 15.32
C VAL A 8 -12.97 14.92 15.88
N GLY A 9 -13.59 14.95 17.07
CA GLY A 9 -14.07 16.16 17.72
C GLY A 9 -15.23 16.87 17.02
N ILE A 10 -15.94 16.17 16.13
CA ILE A 10 -17.05 16.70 15.32
C ILE A 10 -18.37 16.06 15.77
N ARG A 11 -19.42 16.85 15.94
CA ARG A 11 -20.75 16.28 16.27
C ARG A 11 -21.29 15.44 15.12
N ALA A 12 -21.82 14.26 15.43
CA ALA A 12 -22.38 13.32 14.43
C ALA A 12 -23.35 13.98 13.41
N PRO A 13 -24.25 14.92 13.78
CA PRO A 13 -25.09 15.64 12.82
C PRO A 13 -24.30 16.44 11.76
N SER A 14 -23.09 16.91 12.10
CA SER A 14 -22.24 17.65 11.17
C SER A 14 -21.65 16.73 10.09
N LEU A 15 -21.33 15.50 10.44
CA LEU A 15 -20.86 14.47 9.48
C LEU A 15 -21.96 14.10 8.47
N TYR A 16 -23.22 13.97 8.92
CA TYR A 16 -24.34 13.66 8.03
C TYR A 16 -24.71 14.79 7.05
N ARG A 17 -24.25 16.01 7.28
CA ARG A 17 -24.38 17.10 6.29
C ARG A 17 -23.48 16.91 5.08
N HIS A 18 -22.33 16.26 5.26
CA HIS A 18 -21.32 16.07 4.22
C HIS A 18 -21.35 14.68 3.61
N PHE A 19 -21.83 13.66 4.35
CA PHE A 19 -21.84 12.27 3.92
C PHE A 19 -23.23 11.67 4.09
N ARG A 20 -23.74 11.07 3.04
CA ARG A 20 -25.09 10.46 3.03
C ARG A 20 -25.24 9.32 4.03
N ASP A 21 -24.17 8.52 4.21
CA ASP A 21 -24.17 7.33 5.03
C ASP A 21 -22.73 6.98 5.48
N LYS A 22 -22.61 5.94 6.31
CA LYS A 22 -21.33 5.44 6.79
C LYS A 22 -20.43 4.98 5.64
N ALA A 23 -20.99 4.35 4.61
CA ALA A 23 -20.22 3.86 3.47
C ALA A 23 -19.62 5.01 2.64
N ALA A 24 -20.30 6.17 2.55
CA ALA A 24 -19.72 7.36 1.92
C ALA A 24 -18.51 7.89 2.68
N VAL A 25 -18.54 7.86 4.03
CA VAL A 25 -17.38 8.23 4.86
C VAL A 25 -16.22 7.23 4.65
N GLU A 26 -16.52 5.93 4.71
CA GLU A 26 -15.51 4.89 4.48
C GLU A 26 -14.86 5.02 3.10
N THR A 27 -15.66 5.28 2.06
CA THR A 27 -15.15 5.52 0.70
C THR A 27 -14.22 6.73 0.65
N ALA A 28 -14.61 7.87 1.23
CA ALA A 28 -13.78 9.06 1.27
C ALA A 28 -12.46 8.84 2.02
N LEU A 29 -12.51 8.11 3.14
CA LEU A 29 -11.31 7.73 3.89
C LEU A 29 -10.40 6.79 3.08
N MET A 30 -10.97 5.82 2.35
CA MET A 30 -10.21 4.95 1.46
C MET A 30 -9.51 5.74 0.35
N GLU A 31 -10.21 6.68 -0.28
CA GLU A 31 -9.64 7.52 -1.33
C GLU A 31 -8.47 8.38 -0.82
N THR A 32 -8.66 9.02 0.34
CA THR A 32 -7.58 9.77 1.00
C THR A 32 -6.41 8.86 1.37
N GLY A 33 -6.69 7.69 1.95
CA GLY A 33 -5.65 6.74 2.34
C GLY A 33 -4.86 6.17 1.15
N PHE A 34 -5.50 5.93 0.00
CA PHE A 34 -4.81 5.55 -1.22
C PHE A 34 -3.92 6.67 -1.77
N ASP A 35 -4.39 7.92 -1.72
CA ASP A 35 -3.59 9.08 -2.13
C ASP A 35 -2.39 9.30 -1.17
N GLU A 36 -2.58 9.15 0.15
CA GLU A 36 -1.51 9.22 1.15
C GLU A 36 -0.47 8.11 0.98
N LEU A 37 -0.92 6.86 0.80
CA LEU A 37 -0.03 5.72 0.55
C LEU A 37 0.82 5.94 -0.71
N ARG A 38 0.19 6.40 -1.78
CA ARG A 38 0.90 6.73 -3.02
C ARG A 38 1.93 7.83 -2.78
N ALA A 39 1.56 8.91 -2.11
CA ALA A 39 2.47 10.01 -1.81
C ALA A 39 3.66 9.55 -0.95
N ALA A 40 3.43 8.67 0.04
CA ALA A 40 4.49 8.08 0.85
C ALA A 40 5.46 7.23 0.01
N LEU A 41 4.94 6.42 -0.92
CA LEU A 41 5.75 5.61 -1.83
C LEU A 41 6.56 6.48 -2.80
N ASP A 42 5.96 7.50 -3.40
CA ASP A 42 6.67 8.42 -4.31
C ASP A 42 7.78 9.19 -3.54
N ALA A 43 7.53 9.63 -2.32
CA ALA A 43 8.53 10.26 -1.47
C ALA A 43 9.67 9.30 -1.06
N GLY A 44 9.35 8.06 -0.71
CA GLY A 44 10.33 7.02 -0.41
C GLY A 44 11.23 6.73 -1.62
N PHE A 45 10.65 6.60 -2.80
CA PHE A 45 11.38 6.38 -4.04
C PHE A 45 12.29 7.57 -4.43
N ALA A 46 11.83 8.78 -4.21
CA ALA A 46 12.64 9.98 -4.44
C ALA A 46 13.85 10.06 -3.50
N ARG A 47 13.72 9.57 -2.27
CA ARG A 47 14.78 9.59 -1.25
C ARG A 47 15.75 8.44 -1.38
N ASP A 48 15.25 7.20 -1.55
CA ASP A 48 16.01 5.95 -1.38
C ASP A 48 16.12 5.14 -2.70
N GLY A 49 15.54 5.65 -3.78
CA GLY A 49 15.52 4.98 -5.09
C GLY A 49 14.36 3.99 -5.27
N GLU A 50 14.01 3.71 -6.54
CA GLU A 50 12.94 2.78 -6.90
C GLU A 50 13.42 1.33 -6.77
N SER A 51 13.07 0.69 -5.65
CA SER A 51 13.40 -0.70 -5.37
C SER A 51 12.29 -1.41 -4.62
N LEU A 52 12.30 -2.75 -4.62
CA LEU A 52 11.38 -3.53 -3.77
C LEU A 52 11.67 -3.33 -2.28
N ALA A 53 12.92 -3.14 -1.90
CA ALA A 53 13.30 -2.86 -0.52
C ALA A 53 12.68 -1.54 -0.04
N THR A 54 12.81 -0.48 -0.84
CA THR A 54 12.18 0.82 -0.54
C THR A 54 10.66 0.70 -0.47
N LEU A 55 10.04 0.02 -1.45
CA LEU A 55 8.58 -0.20 -1.48
C LEU A 55 8.11 -0.93 -0.21
N GLY A 56 8.76 -2.04 0.14
CA GLY A 56 8.42 -2.82 1.32
C GLY A 56 8.59 -2.03 2.62
N GLY A 57 9.67 -1.28 2.75
CA GLY A 57 9.95 -0.43 3.91
C GLY A 57 8.88 0.65 4.09
N VAL A 58 8.50 1.34 3.01
CA VAL A 58 7.46 2.37 3.05
C VAL A 58 6.08 1.79 3.38
N LEU A 59 5.71 0.65 2.76
CA LEU A 59 4.44 -0.03 3.05
C LEU A 59 4.36 -0.46 4.52
N ARG A 60 5.43 -1.05 5.06
CA ARG A 60 5.54 -1.48 6.44
C ARG A 60 5.40 -0.30 7.41
N GLU A 61 6.12 0.81 7.15
CA GLU A 61 6.05 2.01 7.98
C GLU A 61 4.69 2.68 7.92
N PHE A 62 4.09 2.81 6.72
CA PHE A 62 2.73 3.34 6.57
C PHE A 62 1.72 2.54 7.39
N ALA A 63 1.79 1.21 7.34
CA ALA A 63 0.89 0.35 8.08
C ALA A 63 1.10 0.43 9.60
N ARG A 64 2.34 0.57 10.06
CA ARG A 64 2.66 0.73 11.50
C ARG A 64 2.24 2.08 12.06
N SER A 65 2.42 3.14 11.28
CA SER A 65 2.02 4.51 11.68
C SER A 65 0.51 4.71 11.61
N GLN A 66 -0.19 4.02 10.69
CA GLN A 66 -1.63 4.18 10.47
C GLN A 66 -2.36 2.81 10.37
N PRO A 67 -2.34 1.97 11.41
CA PRO A 67 -2.82 0.58 11.31
C PRO A 67 -4.31 0.47 11.00
N HIS A 68 -5.12 1.39 11.49
CA HIS A 68 -6.56 1.41 11.21
C HIS A 68 -6.86 1.82 9.76
N LEU A 69 -6.12 2.79 9.23
CA LEU A 69 -6.26 3.21 7.84
C LEU A 69 -5.79 2.09 6.90
N TYR A 70 -4.62 1.49 7.18
CA TYR A 70 -4.12 0.37 6.40
C TYR A 70 -5.13 -0.79 6.35
N ARG A 71 -5.73 -1.16 7.48
CA ARG A 71 -6.80 -2.18 7.52
C ARG A 71 -8.03 -1.77 6.72
N LEU A 72 -8.44 -0.51 6.79
CA LEU A 72 -9.56 0.00 6.00
C LEU A 72 -9.31 -0.14 4.50
N LEU A 73 -8.08 0.12 4.04
CA LEU A 73 -7.69 0.01 2.63
C LEU A 73 -7.60 -1.43 2.13
N THR A 74 -7.30 -2.39 3.02
CA THR A 74 -6.87 -3.74 2.62
C THR A 74 -7.77 -4.87 3.10
N THR A 75 -8.74 -4.58 3.97
CA THR A 75 -9.63 -5.60 4.55
C THR A 75 -11.01 -5.56 3.89
N GLY A 76 -11.55 -6.75 3.62
CA GLY A 76 -12.87 -6.91 3.04
C GLY A 76 -12.91 -6.65 1.53
N ARG A 77 -14.15 -6.51 1.00
CA ARG A 77 -14.34 -6.22 -0.43
C ARG A 77 -14.11 -4.74 -0.69
N LEU A 78 -13.23 -4.42 -1.63
CA LEU A 78 -13.03 -3.05 -2.09
C LEU A 78 -14.26 -2.57 -2.89
N PRO A 79 -14.93 -1.47 -2.49
CA PRO A 79 -16.13 -0.96 -3.16
C PRO A 79 -15.76 -0.13 -4.40
N ARG A 80 -15.18 -0.77 -5.42
CA ARG A 80 -14.65 -0.11 -6.64
C ARG A 80 -15.68 0.77 -7.33
N GLU A 81 -16.95 0.37 -7.28
CA GLU A 81 -18.09 1.10 -7.87
C GLU A 81 -18.39 2.45 -7.19
N ARG A 82 -17.80 2.69 -6.01
CA ARG A 82 -17.97 3.93 -5.23
C ARG A 82 -16.73 4.82 -5.22
N LEU A 83 -15.57 4.24 -5.53
CA LEU A 83 -14.30 4.97 -5.55
C LEU A 83 -14.20 5.87 -6.79
N ARG A 84 -13.48 6.99 -6.64
CA ARG A 84 -13.13 7.84 -7.79
C ARG A 84 -12.38 7.01 -8.84
N PRO A 85 -12.68 7.20 -10.13
CA PRO A 85 -11.99 6.49 -11.21
C PRO A 85 -10.47 6.61 -11.10
N GLY A 86 -9.79 5.48 -11.18
CA GLY A 86 -8.34 5.42 -11.21
C GLY A 86 -7.62 5.59 -9.86
N VAL A 87 -8.31 5.76 -8.72
CA VAL A 87 -7.64 5.89 -7.42
C VAL A 87 -6.83 4.64 -7.07
N GLU A 88 -7.41 3.45 -7.25
CA GLU A 88 -6.73 2.16 -7.02
C GLU A 88 -5.53 1.99 -7.95
N SER A 89 -5.67 2.27 -9.23
CA SER A 89 -4.57 2.12 -10.20
C SER A 89 -3.43 3.11 -9.94
N ARG A 90 -3.74 4.33 -9.52
CA ARG A 90 -2.71 5.30 -9.11
C ARG A 90 -1.96 4.86 -7.86
N ALA A 91 -2.65 4.29 -6.88
CA ALA A 91 -2.01 3.74 -5.67
C ALA A 91 -1.11 2.53 -5.99
N ALA A 92 -1.48 1.70 -6.99
CA ALA A 92 -0.70 0.56 -7.44
C ALA A 92 0.47 0.93 -8.38
N ALA A 93 0.50 2.15 -8.93
CA ALA A 93 1.49 2.56 -9.93
C ALA A 93 2.95 2.41 -9.44
N PRO A 94 3.34 2.75 -8.19
CA PRO A 94 4.70 2.52 -7.70
C PRO A 94 5.09 1.04 -7.75
N LEU A 95 4.20 0.13 -7.38
CA LEU A 95 4.45 -1.31 -7.44
C LEU A 95 4.59 -1.78 -8.90
N MET A 96 3.77 -1.26 -9.82
CA MET A 96 3.89 -1.57 -11.24
C MET A 96 5.20 -1.07 -11.83
N ARG A 97 5.73 0.07 -11.38
CA ARG A 97 7.06 0.58 -11.81
C ARG A 97 8.17 -0.39 -11.41
N VAL A 98 8.26 -0.76 -10.14
CA VAL A 98 9.32 -1.66 -9.66
C VAL A 98 9.23 -3.07 -10.23
N THR A 99 8.05 -3.52 -10.67
CA THR A 99 7.85 -4.81 -11.36
C THR A 99 7.91 -4.71 -12.87
N ARG A 100 8.26 -3.53 -13.41
CA ARG A 100 8.36 -3.27 -14.87
C ARG A 100 7.09 -3.67 -15.62
N GLY A 101 5.94 -3.38 -15.04
CA GLY A 101 4.64 -3.67 -15.63
C GLY A 101 4.19 -5.13 -15.51
N ASN A 102 4.96 -6.02 -14.88
CA ASN A 102 4.53 -7.41 -14.67
C ASN A 102 3.45 -7.49 -13.59
N ALA A 103 2.19 -7.52 -14.03
CA ALA A 103 1.03 -7.51 -13.15
C ALA A 103 0.92 -8.75 -12.24
N ASN A 104 1.39 -9.91 -12.70
CA ASN A 104 1.35 -11.12 -11.86
C ASN A 104 2.39 -11.05 -10.75
N LEU A 105 3.59 -10.59 -11.08
CA LEU A 105 4.64 -10.37 -10.09
C LEU A 105 4.22 -9.29 -9.08
N ALA A 106 3.59 -8.19 -9.55
CA ALA A 106 3.06 -7.14 -8.69
C ALA A 106 2.03 -7.71 -7.69
N ARG A 107 1.10 -8.55 -8.14
CA ARG A 107 0.12 -9.21 -7.25
C ARG A 107 0.78 -10.13 -6.22
N SER A 108 1.81 -10.87 -6.61
CA SER A 108 2.54 -11.77 -5.70
C SER A 108 3.29 -10.98 -4.62
N ILE A 109 3.96 -9.89 -5.01
CA ILE A 109 4.65 -8.98 -4.07
C ILE A 109 3.64 -8.31 -3.14
N TRP A 110 2.51 -7.84 -3.69
CA TRP A 110 1.43 -7.30 -2.88
C TRP A 110 0.92 -8.30 -1.82
N ALA A 111 0.67 -9.54 -2.22
CA ALA A 111 0.22 -10.60 -1.31
C ALA A 111 1.26 -10.88 -0.22
N PHE A 112 2.54 -10.95 -0.57
CA PHE A 112 3.63 -11.15 0.38
C PHE A 112 3.72 -9.97 1.38
N THR A 113 3.83 -8.74 0.90
CA THR A 113 3.99 -7.55 1.75
C THR A 113 2.78 -7.34 2.64
N HIS A 114 1.57 -7.54 2.11
CA HIS A 114 0.33 -7.47 2.89
C HIS A 114 0.30 -8.56 3.98
N GLY A 115 0.65 -9.80 3.65
CA GLY A 115 0.72 -10.89 4.61
C GLY A 115 1.70 -10.61 5.75
N MET A 116 2.92 -10.15 5.43
CA MET A 116 3.92 -9.74 6.42
C MET A 116 3.38 -8.64 7.35
N ILE A 117 2.80 -7.59 6.77
CA ILE A 117 2.25 -6.46 7.54
C ILE A 117 1.15 -6.92 8.49
N ILE A 118 0.18 -7.70 8.00
CA ILE A 118 -0.94 -8.15 8.85
C ILE A 118 -0.45 -9.04 9.98
N LEU A 119 0.49 -9.94 9.70
CA LEU A 119 1.07 -10.81 10.72
C LEU A 119 1.85 -10.00 11.79
N GLU A 120 2.55 -8.92 11.40
CA GLU A 120 3.19 -8.01 12.34
C GLU A 120 2.17 -7.22 13.18
N LEU A 121 1.18 -6.62 12.52
CA LEU A 121 0.16 -5.82 13.21
C LEU A 121 -0.71 -6.64 14.18
N ASP A 122 -0.80 -7.96 13.95
CA ASP A 122 -1.57 -8.89 14.77
C ASP A 122 -0.70 -9.69 15.77
N ASP A 123 0.60 -9.31 15.89
CA ASP A 123 1.57 -9.97 16.78
C ASP A 123 1.60 -11.51 16.60
N ARG A 124 1.60 -11.97 15.33
CA ARG A 124 1.53 -13.39 14.99
C ARG A 124 2.89 -14.07 14.84
N PHE A 125 3.97 -13.29 14.79
CA PHE A 125 5.31 -13.86 14.77
C PHE A 125 5.78 -14.25 16.18
N PRO A 126 6.62 -15.30 16.31
CA PRO A 126 7.17 -15.68 17.61
C PRO A 126 7.98 -14.53 18.26
N PRO A 127 7.97 -14.42 19.60
CA PRO A 127 8.82 -13.46 20.30
C PRO A 127 10.30 -13.62 19.90
N GLY A 128 10.96 -12.51 19.57
CA GLY A 128 12.37 -12.50 19.16
C GLY A 128 12.64 -12.88 17.69
N ALA A 129 11.60 -13.06 16.86
CA ALA A 129 11.78 -13.25 15.43
C ALA A 129 12.45 -12.02 14.80
N ASP A 130 13.47 -12.25 13.98
CA ASP A 130 14.11 -11.20 13.19
C ASP A 130 13.24 -10.87 11.97
N LEU A 131 12.33 -9.94 12.16
CA LEU A 131 11.39 -9.55 11.09
C LEU A 131 12.09 -8.75 9.99
N ASP A 132 13.15 -8.02 10.29
CA ASP A 132 13.89 -7.26 9.29
C ASP A 132 14.62 -8.21 8.34
N ALA A 133 15.23 -9.27 8.86
CA ALA A 133 15.79 -10.32 8.04
C ALA A 133 14.74 -11.08 7.22
N ALA A 134 13.56 -11.35 7.78
CA ALA A 134 12.46 -12.00 7.06
C ALA A 134 11.94 -11.14 5.89
N TRP A 135 11.76 -9.84 6.11
CA TRP A 135 11.42 -8.88 5.07
C TRP A 135 12.47 -8.82 3.96
N ALA A 136 13.75 -8.68 4.35
CA ALA A 136 14.85 -8.62 3.40
C ALA A 136 14.94 -9.88 2.53
N ALA A 137 14.82 -11.07 3.13
CA ALA A 137 14.87 -12.35 2.43
C ALA A 137 13.72 -12.49 1.41
N GLY A 138 12.50 -12.17 1.80
CA GLY A 138 11.34 -12.26 0.91
C GLY A 138 11.41 -11.28 -0.26
N LEU A 139 11.76 -10.01 0.00
CA LEU A 139 11.89 -9.01 -1.06
C LEU A 139 13.06 -9.31 -2.00
N ALA A 140 14.19 -9.84 -1.50
CA ALA A 140 15.30 -10.28 -2.32
C ALA A 140 14.93 -11.44 -3.26
N ALA A 141 14.13 -12.39 -2.78
CA ALA A 141 13.62 -13.49 -3.61
C ALA A 141 12.77 -12.97 -4.79
N PHE A 142 11.90 -11.98 -4.56
CA PHE A 142 11.16 -11.33 -5.65
C PHE A 142 12.05 -10.50 -6.56
N ALA A 143 13.03 -9.78 -6.02
CA ALA A 143 13.96 -8.97 -6.81
C ALA A 143 14.75 -9.82 -7.81
N SER A 144 15.11 -11.05 -7.46
CA SER A 144 15.83 -11.98 -8.34
C SER A 144 15.05 -12.40 -9.60
N ILE A 145 13.74 -12.24 -9.59
CA ILE A 145 12.86 -12.61 -10.72
C ILE A 145 12.59 -11.40 -11.64
N ILE A 146 12.87 -10.17 -11.17
CA ILE A 146 12.70 -8.97 -11.99
C ILE A 146 13.84 -8.92 -13.04
N PRO A 147 13.53 -8.90 -14.35
CA PRO A 147 14.55 -8.85 -15.37
C PRO A 147 15.48 -7.64 -15.19
N VAL A 148 16.78 -7.87 -15.15
CA VAL A 148 17.77 -6.79 -15.25
C VAL A 148 17.80 -6.36 -16.71
N ILE A 149 17.49 -5.08 -17.03
CA ILE A 149 17.74 -4.56 -18.38
C ILE A 149 19.26 -4.39 -18.48
N THR A 150 19.89 -5.32 -19.15
CA THR A 150 21.27 -5.11 -19.63
C THR A 150 21.15 -4.09 -20.77
N GLN A 151 21.90 -2.99 -20.73
CA GLN A 151 21.92 -1.90 -21.72
C GLN A 151 22.36 -2.33 -23.14
N VAL A 152 22.36 -3.61 -23.46
CA VAL A 152 22.88 -4.20 -24.71
C VAL A 152 21.85 -4.14 -25.86
N GLU A 153 20.58 -3.86 -25.59
CA GLU A 153 19.54 -3.86 -26.65
C GLU A 153 19.33 -2.50 -27.35
N ILE A 154 20.04 -1.43 -26.95
CA ILE A 154 19.88 -0.10 -27.58
C ILE A 154 20.80 0.11 -28.80
N GLU A 155 21.83 -0.73 -28.99
CA GLU A 155 22.78 -0.58 -30.13
C GLU A 155 22.45 -1.43 -31.37
N ALA A 156 21.39 -2.22 -31.36
CA ALA A 156 21.06 -3.13 -32.47
C ALA A 156 20.06 -2.56 -33.48
N ASP A 157 19.60 -1.30 -33.35
CA ASP A 157 18.61 -0.68 -34.26
C ASP A 157 19.05 0.71 -34.76
N GLN A 158 20.34 0.84 -35.14
CA GLN A 158 20.86 2.01 -35.90
C GLN A 158 21.50 1.58 -37.21
#